data_c7276a821b461e342f8e67e2431fc1d8
#
_entry.id   c7276a821b461e342f8e67e2431fc1d8
#
_cell.length_a   1.000
_cell.length_b   1.000
_cell.length_c   1.000
_cell.angle_alpha   90.00
_cell.angle_beta   90.00
_cell.angle_gamma   90.00
#
_symmetry.space_group_name_H-M   'P 1'
#
loop_
_entity.id
_entity.type
_entity.pdbx_description
1 polymer ?
#
loop_
_entity_poly.entity_id
_entity_poly.type
_entity_poly.pdbx_seq_one_letter_code
_entity_poly.pdbx_strand_id
1 'polypeptide(L)'
;MAYTNSPLVKYTKLSPNHSGKRTHSIDRITPHCVVGQLSAESICACFPAGRGASCNYGIGYDGKISLCVEEKNRSWCSSSPANDQRAITIECASDKTHPYAMNSNVYKSLVNLCVDICKRNGKRKLLWLGDKNKTLSYIPKSDEMVLTVHRWFAN
;
A
#
# COMPACT_ATOMS: atom_id res chain seq x y z
N MET A 1 5.17 -19.94 0.89
CA MET A 1 6.03 -18.78 0.94
C MET A 1 5.76 -18.03 2.24
N ALA A 2 6.80 -17.68 2.97
CA ALA A 2 6.66 -16.90 4.19
C ALA A 2 6.57 -15.40 3.83
N TYR A 3 5.56 -14.71 4.35
CA TYR A 3 5.43 -13.27 4.22
C TYR A 3 6.23 -12.60 5.34
N THR A 4 6.98 -11.56 4.99
CA THR A 4 7.72 -10.74 5.96
C THR A 4 7.34 -9.29 5.81
N ASN A 5 7.39 -8.54 6.92
CA ASN A 5 7.16 -7.11 6.89
C ASN A 5 8.45 -6.37 6.53
N SER A 6 8.32 -5.14 6.03
CA SER A 6 9.48 -4.33 5.64
C SER A 6 10.36 -3.98 6.85
N PRO A 7 11.70 -4.12 6.75
CA PRO A 7 12.61 -3.65 7.79
C PRO A 7 12.71 -2.12 7.84
N LEU A 8 12.12 -1.40 6.88
CA LEU A 8 12.10 0.06 6.86
C LEU A 8 11.09 0.68 7.83
N VAL A 9 10.23 -0.14 8.43
CA VAL A 9 9.21 0.31 9.39
C VAL A 9 9.88 0.87 10.64
N LYS A 10 9.42 2.06 11.08
CA LYS A 10 9.88 2.73 12.30
C LYS A 10 8.80 2.84 13.38
N TYR A 11 7.56 2.54 13.05
CA TYR A 11 6.44 2.58 13.97
C TYR A 11 5.43 1.49 13.60
N THR A 12 4.93 0.77 14.59
CA THR A 12 3.92 -0.28 14.37
C THR A 12 2.74 -0.06 15.29
N LYS A 13 1.55 0.04 14.69
CA LYS A 13 0.29 -0.01 15.43
C LYS A 13 -0.70 -0.81 14.58
N LEU A 14 -0.86 -2.08 14.91
CA LEU A 14 -1.67 -2.99 14.11
C LEU A 14 -3.16 -2.69 14.28
N SER A 15 -3.86 -2.60 13.14
CA SER A 15 -5.30 -2.45 13.08
C SER A 15 -5.97 -3.81 13.10
N PRO A 16 -7.14 -3.96 13.77
CA PRO A 16 -7.95 -5.17 13.66
C PRO A 16 -8.69 -5.28 12.32
N ASN A 17 -8.64 -4.24 11.48
CA ASN A 17 -9.39 -4.14 10.24
C ASN A 17 -8.66 -4.85 9.11
N HIS A 18 -8.76 -6.17 9.07
CA HIS A 18 -8.20 -6.99 7.99
C HIS A 18 -8.99 -8.28 7.85
N SER A 19 -8.87 -8.93 6.71
CA SER A 19 -9.59 -10.18 6.42
C SER A 19 -8.76 -11.43 6.73
N GLY A 20 -7.68 -11.27 7.50
CA GLY A 20 -6.79 -12.37 7.80
C GLY A 20 -5.89 -12.71 6.61
N LYS A 21 -5.41 -13.93 6.58
CA LYS A 21 -4.40 -14.39 5.62
C LYS A 21 -4.85 -14.22 4.17
N ARG A 22 -3.94 -13.75 3.34
CA ARG A 22 -4.17 -13.57 1.90
C ARG A 22 -4.52 -14.88 1.22
N THR A 23 -5.41 -14.80 0.22
CA THR A 23 -5.79 -15.93 -0.64
C THR A 23 -5.02 -15.93 -1.96
N HIS A 24 -4.22 -14.89 -2.23
CA HIS A 24 -3.45 -14.73 -3.46
C HIS A 24 -2.02 -14.27 -3.11
N SER A 25 -1.04 -14.67 -3.90
CA SER A 25 0.33 -14.17 -3.75
C SER A 25 0.39 -12.67 -4.06
N ILE A 26 1.38 -11.99 -3.49
CA ILE A 26 1.56 -10.54 -3.67
C ILE A 26 2.17 -10.28 -5.04
N ASP A 27 1.42 -9.62 -5.92
CA ASP A 27 1.87 -9.21 -7.24
C ASP A 27 1.41 -7.80 -7.63
N ARG A 28 0.87 -7.05 -6.65
CA ARG A 28 0.48 -5.64 -6.84
C ARG A 28 0.96 -4.78 -5.67
N ILE A 29 1.20 -3.49 -5.96
CA ILE A 29 1.36 -2.44 -4.96
C ILE A 29 0.34 -1.36 -5.28
N THR A 30 -0.43 -0.93 -4.27
CA THR A 30 -1.47 0.09 -4.43
C THR A 30 -1.21 1.26 -3.50
N PRO A 31 -0.49 2.31 -3.95
CA PRO A 31 -0.36 3.54 -3.18
C PRO A 31 -1.62 4.39 -3.27
N HIS A 32 -1.88 5.15 -2.21
CA HIS A 32 -3.00 6.06 -2.09
C HIS A 32 -2.58 7.31 -1.33
N CYS A 33 -3.14 8.46 -1.71
CA CYS A 33 -2.93 9.73 -1.00
C CYS A 33 -3.97 9.88 0.10
N VAL A 34 -3.52 10.15 1.34
CA VAL A 34 -4.46 10.31 2.47
C VAL A 34 -5.15 11.68 2.51
N VAL A 35 -4.77 12.58 1.59
CA VAL A 35 -5.33 13.94 1.51
C VAL A 35 -5.10 14.71 2.81
N GLY A 36 -3.86 14.72 3.27
CA GLY A 36 -3.40 15.44 4.47
C GLY A 36 -1.93 15.17 4.75
N GLN A 37 -1.26 16.14 5.34
CA GLN A 37 0.14 16.01 5.75
C GLN A 37 0.19 15.34 7.14
N LEU A 38 -0.20 14.08 7.18
CA LEU A 38 -0.28 13.28 8.40
C LEU A 38 1.08 12.68 8.76
N SER A 39 1.30 12.45 10.06
CA SER A 39 2.42 11.63 10.52
C SER A 39 2.13 10.15 10.28
N ALA A 40 3.19 9.32 10.29
CA ALA A 40 3.03 7.87 10.18
C ALA A 40 2.14 7.33 11.30
N GLU A 41 2.28 7.85 12.52
CA GLU A 41 1.46 7.49 13.67
C GLU A 41 -0.01 7.84 13.45
N SER A 42 -0.28 9.04 12.93
CA SER A 42 -1.66 9.51 12.64
C SER A 42 -2.32 8.66 11.56
N ILE A 43 -1.57 8.21 10.56
CA ILE A 43 -2.11 7.33 9.52
C ILE A 43 -2.60 6.02 10.14
N CYS A 44 -1.79 5.36 10.98
CA CYS A 44 -2.23 4.14 11.67
C CYS A 44 -3.43 4.41 12.59
N ALA A 45 -3.49 5.57 13.22
CA ALA A 45 -4.61 5.94 14.10
C ALA A 45 -5.93 6.13 13.35
N CYS A 46 -5.91 6.24 12.02
CA CYS A 46 -7.12 6.33 11.20
C CYS A 46 -7.92 5.03 11.11
N PHE A 47 -7.38 3.91 11.58
CA PHE A 47 -7.97 2.59 11.37
C PHE A 47 -8.35 1.86 12.66
N PRO A 48 -9.11 2.51 13.58
CA PRO A 48 -9.60 1.81 14.76
C PRO A 48 -10.66 0.78 14.40
N ALA A 49 -10.96 -0.13 15.34
CA ALA A 49 -12.04 -1.09 15.19
C ALA A 49 -13.35 -0.36 14.80
N GLY A 50 -14.08 -0.92 13.85
CA GLY A 50 -15.34 -0.36 13.38
C GLY A 50 -15.20 0.66 12.24
N ARG A 51 -14.00 1.11 11.91
CA ARG A 51 -13.78 2.06 10.80
C ARG A 51 -14.10 1.45 9.42
N GLY A 52 -13.90 0.16 9.26
CA GLY A 52 -14.13 -0.52 7.97
C GLY A 52 -13.07 -0.22 6.91
N ALA A 53 -11.90 0.26 7.31
CA ALA A 53 -10.80 0.58 6.42
C ALA A 53 -9.46 0.29 7.10
N SER A 54 -8.43 0.04 6.30
CA SER A 54 -7.05 -0.10 6.76
C SER A 54 -6.07 -0.09 5.57
N CYS A 55 -4.79 -0.09 5.87
CA CYS A 55 -3.73 -0.27 4.88
C CYS A 55 -2.60 -1.10 5.48
N ASN A 56 -1.73 -1.65 4.64
CA ASN A 56 -0.55 -2.35 5.15
C ASN A 56 0.45 -1.36 5.73
N TYR A 57 0.84 -0.35 4.97
CA TYR A 57 1.85 0.63 5.39
C TYR A 57 1.32 2.05 5.30
N GLY A 58 1.80 2.91 6.19
CA GLY A 58 1.63 4.34 6.10
C GLY A 58 2.98 5.03 5.89
N ILE A 59 3.00 6.12 5.14
CA ILE A 59 4.18 6.98 5.00
C ILE A 59 3.80 8.39 5.43
N GLY A 60 4.39 8.85 6.54
CA GLY A 60 4.15 10.17 7.07
C GLY A 60 4.83 11.28 6.28
N TYR A 61 4.44 12.52 6.55
CA TYR A 61 4.96 13.70 5.87
C TYR A 61 6.49 13.85 5.97
N ASP A 62 7.09 13.27 7.00
CA ASP A 62 8.55 13.28 7.22
C ASP A 62 9.27 12.08 6.58
N GLY A 63 8.53 11.21 5.90
CA GLY A 63 9.06 9.99 5.30
C GLY A 63 9.10 8.78 6.22
N LYS A 64 8.67 8.91 7.49
CA LYS A 64 8.62 7.77 8.41
C LYS A 64 7.60 6.76 7.91
N ILE A 65 7.96 5.48 7.97
CA ILE A 65 7.09 4.36 7.53
C ILE A 65 6.50 3.65 8.75
N SER A 66 5.17 3.49 8.73
CA SER A 66 4.45 2.73 9.75
C SER A 66 3.87 1.45 9.19
N LEU A 67 3.71 0.44 10.06
CA LEU A 67 3.02 -0.81 9.76
C LEU A 67 1.65 -0.79 10.44
N CYS A 68 0.58 -0.88 9.66
CA CYS A 68 -0.80 -0.87 10.16
C CYS A 68 -1.47 -2.24 10.03
N VAL A 69 -1.17 -2.99 8.97
CA VAL A 69 -1.59 -4.38 8.77
C VAL A 69 -0.41 -5.16 8.22
N GLU A 70 -0.09 -6.29 8.83
CA GLU A 70 1.03 -7.12 8.39
C GLU A 70 0.84 -7.57 6.93
N GLU A 71 1.95 -7.74 6.21
CA GLU A 71 1.89 -8.13 4.79
C GLU A 71 1.21 -9.48 4.55
N LYS A 72 1.28 -10.38 5.51
CA LYS A 72 0.59 -11.68 5.41
C LYS A 72 -0.93 -11.56 5.36
N ASN A 73 -1.48 -10.43 5.80
CA ASN A 73 -2.92 -10.22 5.91
C ASN A 73 -3.42 -9.26 4.84
N ARG A 74 -4.67 -9.48 4.42
CA ARG A 74 -5.36 -8.60 3.48
C ARG A 74 -5.90 -7.38 4.22
N SER A 75 -5.47 -6.19 3.84
CA SER A 75 -6.03 -4.93 4.32
C SER A 75 -7.37 -4.61 3.65
N TRP A 76 -8.06 -3.58 4.14
CA TRP A 76 -9.30 -3.04 3.56
C TRP A 76 -9.03 -1.63 3.03
N CYS A 77 -8.32 -1.51 1.93
CA CYS A 77 -7.80 -0.22 1.45
C CYS A 77 -8.44 0.26 0.15
N SER A 78 -8.51 -0.58 -0.87
CA SER A 78 -8.85 -0.13 -2.22
C SER A 78 -10.34 -0.20 -2.56
N SER A 79 -11.19 -0.66 -1.67
CA SER A 79 -12.61 -0.97 -1.92
C SER A 79 -12.80 -2.17 -2.88
N SER A 80 -11.72 -2.84 -3.25
CA SER A 80 -11.75 -4.04 -4.08
C SER A 80 -11.12 -5.20 -3.33
N PRO A 81 -11.92 -6.16 -2.83
CA PRO A 81 -11.37 -7.37 -2.22
C PRO A 81 -10.39 -8.11 -3.12
N ALA A 82 -10.68 -8.19 -4.41
CA ALA A 82 -9.82 -8.86 -5.37
C ALA A 82 -8.44 -8.20 -5.48
N ASN A 83 -8.39 -6.86 -5.50
CA ASN A 83 -7.12 -6.13 -5.50
C ASN A 83 -6.40 -6.30 -4.16
N ASP A 84 -7.11 -6.10 -3.05
CA ASP A 84 -6.49 -6.12 -1.72
C ASP A 84 -5.93 -7.50 -1.35
N GLN A 85 -6.47 -8.59 -1.89
CA GLN A 85 -5.91 -9.93 -1.67
C GLN A 85 -4.51 -10.09 -2.27
N ARG A 86 -4.18 -9.35 -3.31
CA ARG A 86 -2.92 -9.48 -4.03
C ARG A 86 -2.03 -8.24 -3.96
N ALA A 87 -2.49 -7.17 -3.30
CA ALA A 87 -1.76 -5.89 -3.24
C ALA A 87 -1.22 -5.60 -1.85
N ILE A 88 -0.01 -5.07 -1.81
CA ILE A 88 0.46 -4.30 -0.66
C ILE A 88 -0.09 -2.90 -0.82
N THR A 89 -0.83 -2.44 0.17
CA THR A 89 -1.49 -1.14 0.15
C THR A 89 -0.74 -0.15 1.01
N ILE A 90 -0.57 1.09 0.51
CA ILE A 90 0.26 2.11 1.16
C ILE A 90 -0.50 3.43 1.18
N GLU A 91 -0.77 3.96 2.37
CA GLU A 91 -1.34 5.30 2.54
C GLU A 91 -0.21 6.31 2.69
N CYS A 92 -0.20 7.34 1.85
CA CYS A 92 0.88 8.31 1.77
C CYS A 92 0.38 9.71 2.15
N ALA A 93 1.12 10.40 3.02
CA ALA A 93 0.85 11.80 3.33
C ALA A 93 0.91 12.64 2.05
N SER A 94 -0.02 13.57 1.89
CA SER A 94 -0.16 14.37 0.68
C SER A 94 -0.83 15.70 0.98
N ASP A 95 -0.79 16.62 0.02
CA ASP A 95 -1.52 17.87 0.12
C ASP A 95 -3.03 17.64 0.19
N LYS A 96 -3.75 18.59 0.78
CA LYS A 96 -5.21 18.53 0.95
C LYS A 96 -5.95 18.91 -0.32
N THR A 97 -5.28 19.60 -1.24
CA THR A 97 -5.89 20.13 -2.48
C THR A 97 -5.27 19.46 -3.69
N HIS A 98 -6.04 19.35 -4.77
CA HIS A 98 -5.56 18.81 -6.03
C HIS A 98 -4.26 19.52 -6.47
N PRO A 99 -3.23 18.83 -6.91
CA PRO A 99 -3.22 17.41 -7.31
C PRO A 99 -2.87 16.43 -6.19
N TYR A 100 -3.01 16.79 -4.92
CA TYR A 100 -2.73 15.93 -3.76
C TYR A 100 -1.28 15.44 -3.75
N ALA A 101 -0.36 16.35 -4.00
CA ALA A 101 1.05 16.02 -4.19
C ALA A 101 1.69 15.49 -2.91
N MET A 102 2.59 14.53 -3.07
CA MET A 102 3.49 14.10 -2.01
C MET A 102 4.70 15.01 -1.98
N ASN A 103 5.21 15.33 -0.78
CA ASN A 103 6.49 16.03 -0.70
C ASN A 103 7.64 15.06 -1.01
N SER A 104 8.86 15.60 -1.11
CA SER A 104 10.04 14.82 -1.48
C SER A 104 10.36 13.70 -0.48
N ASN A 105 10.11 13.91 0.82
CA ASN A 105 10.35 12.91 1.85
C ASN A 105 9.42 11.72 1.68
N VAL A 106 8.14 11.96 1.44
CA VAL A 106 7.13 10.93 1.22
C VAL A 106 7.44 10.15 -0.06
N TYR A 107 7.72 10.85 -1.14
CA TYR A 107 8.03 10.21 -2.42
C TYR A 107 9.27 9.32 -2.34
N LYS A 108 10.33 9.82 -1.73
CA LYS A 108 11.56 9.04 -1.54
C LYS A 108 11.31 7.77 -0.72
N SER A 109 10.56 7.87 0.38
CA SER A 109 10.22 6.71 1.20
C SER A 109 9.32 5.73 0.44
N LEU A 110 8.38 6.23 -0.37
CA LEU A 110 7.52 5.38 -1.20
C LEU A 110 8.36 4.57 -2.19
N VAL A 111 9.31 5.21 -2.87
CA VAL A 111 10.20 4.50 -3.80
C VAL A 111 11.02 3.43 -3.06
N ASN A 112 11.62 3.78 -1.93
CA ASN A 112 12.42 2.85 -1.13
C ASN A 112 11.58 1.66 -0.64
N LEU A 113 10.36 1.92 -0.18
CA LEU A 113 9.44 0.87 0.28
C LEU A 113 9.02 -0.05 -0.89
N CYS A 114 8.70 0.51 -2.04
CA CYS A 114 8.36 -0.28 -3.23
C CYS A 114 9.52 -1.19 -3.65
N VAL A 115 10.75 -0.68 -3.64
CA VAL A 115 11.94 -1.48 -3.95
C VAL A 115 12.09 -2.63 -2.96
N ASP A 116 11.95 -2.36 -1.66
CA ASP A 116 12.03 -3.36 -0.62
C ASP A 116 10.94 -4.44 -0.78
N ILE A 117 9.70 -4.04 -1.00
CA ILE A 117 8.58 -4.96 -1.21
C ILE A 117 8.86 -5.86 -2.42
N CYS A 118 9.29 -5.27 -3.53
CA CYS A 118 9.61 -6.03 -4.75
C CYS A 118 10.71 -7.05 -4.49
N LYS A 119 11.80 -6.66 -3.86
CA LYS A 119 12.92 -7.55 -3.56
C LYS A 119 12.51 -8.73 -2.67
N ARG A 120 11.76 -8.47 -1.61
CA ARG A 120 11.33 -9.52 -0.68
C ARG A 120 10.33 -10.48 -1.31
N ASN A 121 9.62 -10.07 -2.36
CA ASN A 121 8.65 -10.90 -3.07
C ASN A 121 9.19 -11.48 -4.38
N GLY A 122 10.51 -11.41 -4.60
CA GLY A 122 11.15 -11.98 -5.80
C GLY A 122 10.80 -11.23 -7.10
N LYS A 123 10.41 -9.96 -7.00
CA LYS A 123 10.02 -9.16 -8.16
C LYS A 123 11.17 -8.28 -8.60
N ARG A 124 11.50 -8.35 -9.89
CA ARG A 124 12.59 -7.59 -10.51
C ARG A 124 12.09 -6.32 -11.20
N LYS A 125 10.79 -6.22 -11.44
CA LYS A 125 10.16 -5.11 -12.15
C LYS A 125 8.93 -4.62 -11.42
N LEU A 126 8.73 -3.30 -11.42
CA LEU A 126 7.48 -2.67 -11.01
C LEU A 126 6.89 -2.00 -12.23
N LEU A 127 5.74 -2.50 -12.70
CA LEU A 127 5.14 -2.07 -13.96
C LEU A 127 4.04 -1.05 -13.72
N TRP A 128 4.09 0.05 -14.47
CA TRP A 128 3.01 1.01 -14.58
C TRP A 128 2.44 0.96 -15.99
N LEU A 129 1.25 0.37 -16.14
CA LEU A 129 0.61 0.20 -17.46
C LEU A 129 -0.26 1.39 -17.86
N GLY A 130 -0.57 2.29 -16.92
CA GLY A 130 -1.21 3.57 -17.21
C GLY A 130 -2.70 3.54 -17.51
N ASP A 131 -3.30 2.37 -17.63
CA ASP A 131 -4.71 2.19 -17.98
C ASP A 131 -5.37 1.18 -17.05
N LYS A 132 -6.56 1.51 -16.54
CA LYS A 132 -7.29 0.65 -15.59
C LYS A 132 -7.57 -0.74 -16.18
N ASN A 133 -8.23 -0.78 -17.32
CA ASN A 133 -8.69 -2.06 -17.89
C ASN A 133 -7.52 -2.93 -18.31
N LYS A 134 -6.52 -2.33 -18.94
CA LYS A 134 -5.28 -3.01 -19.33
C LYS A 134 -4.56 -3.59 -18.11
N THR A 135 -4.46 -2.80 -17.04
CA THR A 135 -3.78 -3.21 -15.83
C THR A 135 -4.50 -4.35 -15.11
N LEU A 136 -5.83 -4.24 -14.96
CA LEU A 136 -6.61 -5.22 -14.21
C LEU A 136 -6.72 -6.57 -14.95
N SER A 137 -6.60 -6.58 -16.25
CA SER A 137 -6.59 -7.80 -17.07
C SER A 137 -5.18 -8.37 -17.29
N TYR A 138 -4.14 -7.62 -16.92
CA TYR A 138 -2.77 -8.07 -17.10
C TYR A 138 -2.43 -9.22 -16.14
N ILE A 139 -1.85 -10.28 -16.67
CA ILE A 139 -1.35 -11.40 -15.89
C ILE A 139 0.16 -11.23 -15.74
N PRO A 140 0.65 -10.79 -14.56
CA PRO A 140 2.07 -10.54 -14.39
C PRO A 140 2.89 -11.83 -14.46
N LYS A 141 4.09 -11.71 -15.00
CA LYS A 141 5.09 -12.78 -14.92
C LYS A 141 5.59 -12.92 -13.48
N SER A 142 6.26 -14.02 -13.17
CA SER A 142 6.71 -14.33 -11.82
C SER A 142 7.61 -13.26 -11.20
N ASP A 143 8.35 -12.51 -12.01
CA ASP A 143 9.28 -11.46 -11.58
C ASP A 143 8.70 -10.04 -11.71
N GLU A 144 7.41 -9.92 -12.01
CA GLU A 144 6.74 -8.63 -12.22
C GLU A 144 5.80 -8.29 -11.06
N MET A 145 5.94 -7.08 -10.54
CA MET A 145 4.99 -6.43 -9.64
C MET A 145 4.25 -5.37 -10.43
N VAL A 146 2.94 -5.24 -10.22
CA VAL A 146 2.12 -4.27 -10.97
C VAL A 146 1.63 -3.17 -10.04
N LEU A 147 1.79 -1.93 -10.46
CA LEU A 147 1.28 -0.77 -9.74
C LEU A 147 -0.19 -0.54 -10.10
N THR A 148 -1.05 -0.46 -9.06
CA THR A 148 -2.44 -0.06 -9.20
C THR A 148 -2.71 1.16 -8.32
N VAL A 149 -3.80 1.86 -8.56
CA VAL A 149 -4.16 3.05 -7.77
C VAL A 149 -5.60 2.94 -7.26
N HIS A 150 -5.84 3.47 -6.07
CA HIS A 150 -7.13 3.35 -5.38
C HIS A 150 -8.30 3.87 -6.23
N ARG A 151 -8.12 5.00 -6.91
CA ARG A 151 -9.19 5.61 -7.71
C ARG A 151 -9.76 4.69 -8.81
N TRP A 152 -9.03 3.64 -9.20
CA TRP A 152 -9.54 2.67 -10.18
C TRP A 152 -10.63 1.78 -9.59
N PHE A 153 -10.73 1.68 -8.28
CA PHE A 153 -11.65 0.81 -7.55
C PHE A 153 -12.72 1.58 -6.76
N ALA A 154 -12.46 2.85 -6.50
CA ALA A 154 -13.41 3.71 -5.79
C ALA A 154 -14.55 4.13 -6.72
N ASN A 155 -15.74 4.15 -6.17
CA ASN A 155 -16.92 4.66 -6.87
C ASN A 155 -17.03 6.16 -6.70
#